data_119dd53e6ea2cc9d66950bfe69211b01
#
_entry.id   119dd53e6ea2cc9d66950bfe69211b01
#
_cell.length_a   1.000
_cell.length_b   1.000
_cell.length_c   1.000
_cell.angle_alpha   90.00
_cell.angle_beta   90.00
_cell.angle_gamma   90.00
#
_symmetry.space_group_name_H-M   'P 1'
#
loop_
_entity.id
_entity.type
_entity.pdbx_description
1 polymer ?
#
loop_
_entity_poly.entity_id
_entity_poly.type
_entity_poly.pdbx_seq_one_letter_code
_entity_poly.pdbx_strand_id
1 'polypeptide(L)'
;MSAPAAHSNPAVGIGLVLLMGACFAVSDTTIKYLGGLLPVLFLLWARYLFQAGAMALWLARRGSAGFRTAHPRFQWVRGGLLLFTSAMAFFGLQAMPVAEFTALGMLTPVIVTLIAALMLREPVSRMRWVLVWGGFVGALIVIRPGSGVLGWAALFPLAMALCYGFFQVLTSKLAALESPFTTQFYTGFSGVVLVTPFLLPAAPDLLTALRAASASQWLLVLVIGLFATSGHLFLILAYGFAPTTTLMPFVYTQIAFALVASWIAFRHVPDAWAWFGMGVIALCGGASAWLNVRAGPPRAHPDSAVAADTIAD
;
A
#
# COMPACT_ATOMS: atom_id res chain seq x y z
N MET A 1 24.56 -18.91 11.28
CA MET A 1 23.70 -17.70 11.31
C MET A 1 24.54 -16.53 10.85
N SER A 2 24.45 -16.16 9.58
CA SER A 2 25.17 -15.00 9.04
C SER A 2 24.44 -13.72 9.47
N ALA A 3 25.21 -12.76 9.99
CA ALA A 3 24.74 -11.42 10.35
C ALA A 3 23.91 -10.80 9.20
N PRO A 4 22.88 -9.98 9.50
CA PRO A 4 22.13 -9.28 8.46
C PRO A 4 23.14 -8.45 7.66
N ALA A 5 23.14 -8.68 6.34
CA ALA A 5 24.01 -7.95 5.42
C ALA A 5 23.83 -6.44 5.62
N ALA A 6 24.92 -5.76 5.85
CA ALA A 6 24.95 -4.31 5.92
C ALA A 6 24.26 -3.75 4.67
N HIS A 7 23.31 -2.83 4.86
CA HIS A 7 22.61 -2.11 3.79
C HIS A 7 23.65 -1.52 2.82
N SER A 8 23.82 -2.16 1.68
CA SER A 8 24.99 -1.93 0.83
C SER A 8 24.86 -0.71 -0.09
N ASN A 9 23.66 -0.21 -0.33
CA ASN A 9 23.45 0.95 -1.22
C ASN A 9 22.11 1.67 -1.02
N PRO A 10 22.02 2.70 -0.15
CA PRO A 10 20.80 3.46 0.06
C PRO A 10 20.23 4.11 -1.20
N ALA A 11 21.06 4.49 -2.16
CA ALA A 11 20.61 5.11 -3.41
C ALA A 11 19.77 4.13 -4.26
N VAL A 12 20.15 2.85 -4.28
CA VAL A 12 19.33 1.80 -4.94
C VAL A 12 17.98 1.66 -4.24
N GLY A 13 17.95 1.62 -2.91
CA GLY A 13 16.72 1.58 -2.14
C GLY A 13 15.79 2.76 -2.44
N ILE A 14 16.33 3.97 -2.48
CA ILE A 14 15.59 5.19 -2.85
C ILE A 14 15.06 5.08 -4.28
N GLY A 15 15.89 4.67 -5.24
CA GLY A 15 15.47 4.46 -6.64
C GLY A 15 14.30 3.48 -6.75
N LEU A 16 14.31 2.37 -6.00
CA LEU A 16 13.23 1.40 -5.95
C LEU A 16 11.93 2.00 -5.35
N VAL A 17 12.03 2.85 -4.34
CA VAL A 17 10.86 3.55 -3.78
C VAL A 17 10.27 4.55 -4.78
N LEU A 18 11.10 5.27 -5.54
CA LEU A 18 10.62 6.14 -6.61
C LEU A 18 9.90 5.36 -7.72
N LEU A 19 10.47 4.22 -8.15
CA LEU A 19 9.84 3.32 -9.10
C LEU A 19 8.52 2.74 -8.56
N MET A 20 8.47 2.36 -7.29
CA MET A 20 7.24 1.96 -6.61
C MET A 20 6.17 3.04 -6.73
N GLY A 21 6.50 4.29 -6.39
CA GLY A 21 5.57 5.42 -6.46
C GLY A 21 5.01 5.64 -7.87
N ALA A 22 5.87 5.58 -8.89
CA ALA A 22 5.47 5.66 -10.29
C ALA A 22 4.56 4.48 -10.70
N CYS A 23 4.90 3.25 -10.28
CA CYS A 23 4.07 2.07 -10.54
C CYS A 23 2.68 2.20 -9.93
N PHE A 24 2.57 2.63 -8.69
CA PHE A 24 1.27 2.81 -8.06
C PHE A 24 0.46 3.93 -8.72
N ALA A 25 1.08 5.04 -9.09
CA ALA A 25 0.39 6.10 -9.80
C ALA A 25 -0.21 5.63 -11.14
N VAL A 26 0.53 4.82 -11.91
CA VAL A 26 0.03 4.21 -13.16
C VAL A 26 -1.11 3.24 -12.86
N SER A 27 -0.93 2.35 -11.87
CA SER A 27 -1.96 1.38 -11.48
C SER A 27 -3.25 2.07 -11.04
N ASP A 28 -3.17 3.05 -10.13
CA ASP A 28 -4.32 3.73 -9.54
C ASP A 28 -5.09 4.56 -10.60
N THR A 29 -4.34 5.23 -11.48
CA THR A 29 -4.93 5.95 -12.62
C THR A 29 -5.67 5.00 -13.57
N THR A 30 -5.07 3.83 -13.85
CA THR A 30 -5.69 2.81 -14.71
C THR A 30 -6.93 2.19 -14.05
N ILE A 31 -6.89 1.92 -12.71
CA ILE A 31 -8.03 1.46 -11.92
C ILE A 31 -9.19 2.48 -12.00
N LYS A 32 -8.88 3.77 -11.83
CA LYS A 32 -9.89 4.83 -11.94
C LYS A 32 -10.53 4.85 -13.31
N TYR A 33 -9.75 4.77 -14.37
CA TYR A 33 -10.25 4.77 -15.75
C TYR A 33 -11.11 3.54 -16.05
N LEU A 34 -10.60 2.33 -15.76
CA LEU A 34 -11.30 1.08 -16.06
C LEU A 34 -12.51 0.82 -15.16
N GLY A 35 -12.53 1.34 -13.95
CA GLY A 35 -13.66 1.13 -13.04
C GLY A 35 -14.96 1.83 -13.48
N GLY A 36 -14.88 2.77 -14.43
CA GLY A 36 -16.04 3.30 -15.14
C GLY A 36 -16.52 2.42 -16.32
N LEU A 37 -15.76 1.40 -16.70
CA LEU A 37 -16.01 0.54 -17.88
C LEU A 37 -16.21 -0.93 -17.50
N LEU A 38 -15.54 -1.40 -16.45
CA LEU A 38 -15.59 -2.78 -15.99
C LEU A 38 -15.90 -2.83 -14.48
N PRO A 39 -16.56 -3.90 -13.98
CA PRO A 39 -16.86 -4.04 -12.57
C PRO A 39 -15.61 -3.96 -11.68
N VAL A 40 -15.64 -3.09 -10.68
CA VAL A 40 -14.50 -2.81 -9.79
C VAL A 40 -14.03 -4.07 -9.06
N LEU A 41 -14.95 -4.93 -8.60
CA LEU A 41 -14.61 -6.22 -7.97
C LEU A 41 -13.86 -7.15 -8.90
N PHE A 42 -14.20 -7.15 -10.20
CA PHE A 42 -13.45 -7.93 -11.19
C PHE A 42 -12.02 -7.39 -11.35
N LEU A 43 -11.84 -6.08 -11.45
CA LEU A 43 -10.51 -5.48 -11.54
C LEU A 43 -9.65 -5.81 -10.33
N LEU A 44 -10.24 -5.78 -9.12
CA LEU A 44 -9.60 -6.17 -7.88
C LEU A 44 -9.17 -7.64 -7.92
N TRP A 45 -10.08 -8.54 -8.34
CA TRP A 45 -9.80 -9.97 -8.48
C TRP A 45 -8.71 -10.25 -9.51
N ALA A 46 -8.81 -9.65 -10.70
CA ALA A 46 -7.85 -9.82 -11.77
C ALA A 46 -6.43 -9.37 -11.37
N ARG A 47 -6.31 -8.26 -10.62
CA ARG A 47 -5.05 -7.81 -10.04
C ARG A 47 -4.42 -8.88 -9.14
N TYR A 48 -5.20 -9.49 -8.23
CA TYR A 48 -4.71 -10.53 -7.34
C TYR A 48 -4.40 -11.84 -8.08
N LEU A 49 -5.21 -12.17 -9.09
CA LEU A 49 -4.94 -13.33 -9.96
C LEU A 49 -3.61 -13.17 -10.70
N PHE A 50 -3.35 -11.99 -11.27
CA PHE A 50 -2.06 -11.68 -11.90
C PHE A 50 -0.91 -11.82 -10.90
N GLN A 51 -1.03 -11.25 -9.72
CA GLN A 51 -0.01 -11.33 -8.67
C GLN A 51 0.26 -12.78 -8.25
N ALA A 52 -0.79 -13.57 -7.97
CA ALA A 52 -0.67 -14.98 -7.63
C ALA A 52 -0.01 -15.79 -8.75
N GLY A 53 -0.46 -15.60 -9.99
CA GLY A 53 0.07 -16.29 -11.16
C GLY A 53 1.53 -15.95 -11.44
N ALA A 54 1.90 -14.68 -11.41
CA ALA A 54 3.28 -14.24 -11.61
C ALA A 54 4.21 -14.81 -10.54
N MET A 55 3.79 -14.78 -9.27
CA MET A 55 4.58 -15.34 -8.17
C MET A 55 4.60 -16.85 -8.19
N ALA A 56 3.51 -17.52 -8.56
CA ALA A 56 3.47 -18.97 -8.74
C ALA A 56 4.46 -19.42 -9.82
N LEU A 57 4.47 -18.74 -10.97
CA LEU A 57 5.41 -19.01 -12.04
C LEU A 57 6.87 -18.84 -11.61
N TRP A 58 7.16 -17.80 -10.83
CA TRP A 58 8.49 -17.55 -10.27
C TRP A 58 8.90 -18.64 -9.28
N LEU A 59 8.01 -19.02 -8.34
CA LEU A 59 8.27 -20.03 -7.31
C LEU A 59 8.39 -21.42 -7.91
N ALA A 60 7.59 -21.76 -8.92
CA ALA A 60 7.66 -23.05 -9.62
C ALA A 60 9.05 -23.32 -10.23
N ARG A 61 9.74 -22.25 -10.70
CA ARG A 61 11.12 -22.38 -11.19
C ARG A 61 12.13 -22.69 -10.10
N ARG A 62 11.78 -22.45 -8.81
CA ARG A 62 12.62 -22.74 -7.65
C ARG A 62 12.24 -24.02 -6.90
N GLY A 63 11.24 -24.75 -7.41
CA GLY A 63 10.74 -26.00 -6.84
C GLY A 63 9.67 -25.81 -5.76
N SER A 64 9.06 -26.93 -5.32
CA SER A 64 7.92 -26.94 -4.39
C SER A 64 8.23 -26.34 -3.02
N ALA A 65 9.49 -26.33 -2.59
CA ALA A 65 9.90 -25.72 -1.31
C ALA A 65 9.61 -24.22 -1.26
N GLY A 66 9.59 -23.51 -2.41
CA GLY A 66 9.28 -22.09 -2.49
C GLY A 66 7.85 -21.73 -2.06
N PHE A 67 6.91 -22.68 -2.14
CA PHE A 67 5.52 -22.47 -1.74
C PHE A 67 5.25 -22.73 -0.26
N ARG A 68 6.21 -23.29 0.48
CA ARG A 68 6.02 -23.60 1.90
C ARG A 68 6.11 -22.34 2.75
N THR A 69 5.18 -22.19 3.67
CA THR A 69 5.19 -21.16 4.71
C THR A 69 5.13 -21.81 6.08
N ALA A 70 5.91 -21.31 7.03
CA ALA A 70 5.84 -21.75 8.42
C ALA A 70 4.68 -21.09 9.18
N HIS A 71 4.16 -19.93 8.67
CA HIS A 71 3.18 -19.12 9.36
C HIS A 71 1.90 -18.87 8.53
N PRO A 72 1.12 -19.93 8.16
CA PRO A 72 -0.02 -19.81 7.25
C PRO A 72 -1.11 -18.86 7.78
N ARG A 73 -1.38 -18.87 9.10
CA ARG A 73 -2.40 -17.99 9.70
C ARG A 73 -2.05 -16.51 9.50
N PHE A 74 -0.78 -16.15 9.71
CA PHE A 74 -0.30 -14.78 9.49
C PHE A 74 -0.39 -14.37 8.01
N GLN A 75 -0.10 -15.28 7.09
CA GLN A 75 -0.23 -15.03 5.64
C GLN A 75 -1.69 -14.72 5.27
N TRP A 76 -2.68 -15.47 5.82
CA TRP A 76 -4.09 -15.22 5.56
C TRP A 76 -4.58 -13.89 6.16
N VAL A 77 -4.23 -13.59 7.41
CA VAL A 77 -4.59 -12.31 8.05
C VAL A 77 -3.98 -11.15 7.27
N ARG A 78 -2.71 -11.26 6.91
CA ARG A 78 -2.01 -10.25 6.10
C ARG A 78 -2.64 -10.09 4.72
N GLY A 79 -2.97 -11.20 4.06
CA GLY A 79 -3.66 -11.18 2.77
C GLY A 79 -5.03 -10.52 2.86
N GLY A 80 -5.82 -10.81 3.88
CA GLY A 80 -7.11 -10.18 4.16
C GLY A 80 -6.99 -8.67 4.42
N LEU A 81 -6.00 -8.24 5.19
CA LEU A 81 -5.72 -6.81 5.42
C LEU A 81 -5.37 -6.09 4.12
N LEU A 82 -4.51 -6.67 3.27
CA LEU A 82 -4.17 -6.04 2.00
C LEU A 82 -5.35 -6.07 1.03
N LEU A 83 -6.15 -7.14 1.05
CA LEU A 83 -7.39 -7.19 0.26
C LEU A 83 -8.35 -6.06 0.64
N PHE A 84 -8.62 -5.87 1.94
CA PHE A 84 -9.47 -4.79 2.42
C PHE A 84 -8.90 -3.41 2.05
N THR A 85 -7.61 -3.22 2.26
CA THR A 85 -6.87 -2.01 1.84
C THR A 85 -7.06 -1.74 0.35
N SER A 86 -6.89 -2.77 -0.48
CA SER A 86 -7.05 -2.65 -1.93
C SER A 86 -8.50 -2.40 -2.35
N ALA A 87 -9.47 -3.03 -1.67
CA ALA A 87 -10.89 -2.76 -1.92
C ALA A 87 -11.22 -1.28 -1.62
N MET A 88 -10.75 -0.75 -0.48
CA MET A 88 -10.92 0.66 -0.15
C MET A 88 -10.24 1.56 -1.20
N ALA A 89 -9.07 1.18 -1.71
CA ALA A 89 -8.40 1.92 -2.77
C ALA A 89 -9.22 1.90 -4.08
N PHE A 90 -9.67 0.74 -4.52
CA PHE A 90 -10.43 0.61 -5.77
C PHE A 90 -11.74 1.37 -5.74
N PHE A 91 -12.52 1.27 -4.67
CA PHE A 91 -13.77 2.03 -4.51
C PHE A 91 -13.51 3.53 -4.31
N GLY A 92 -12.49 3.90 -3.53
CA GLY A 92 -12.13 5.28 -3.30
C GLY A 92 -11.69 6.00 -4.58
N LEU A 93 -10.91 5.34 -5.44
CA LEU A 93 -10.50 5.89 -6.74
C LEU A 93 -11.67 6.11 -7.70
N GLN A 94 -12.78 5.37 -7.55
CA GLN A 94 -13.99 5.68 -8.32
C GLN A 94 -14.71 6.93 -7.80
N ALA A 95 -14.60 7.20 -6.50
CA ALA A 95 -15.36 8.25 -5.82
C ALA A 95 -14.64 9.60 -5.75
N MET A 96 -13.31 9.65 -5.99
CA MET A 96 -12.51 10.87 -5.86
C MET A 96 -11.30 10.89 -6.82
N PRO A 97 -10.69 12.07 -7.07
CA PRO A 97 -9.50 12.16 -7.92
C PRO A 97 -8.28 11.42 -7.34
N VAL A 98 -7.39 10.93 -8.24
CA VAL A 98 -6.23 10.09 -7.85
C VAL A 98 -5.26 10.83 -6.94
N ALA A 99 -5.01 12.12 -7.22
CA ALA A 99 -4.04 12.90 -6.46
C ALA A 99 -4.47 13.10 -5.00
N GLU A 100 -5.73 13.50 -4.78
CA GLU A 100 -6.32 13.70 -3.46
C GLU A 100 -6.43 12.37 -2.70
N PHE A 101 -6.84 11.30 -3.40
CA PHE A 101 -6.86 9.95 -2.85
C PHE A 101 -5.48 9.54 -2.35
N THR A 102 -4.45 9.69 -3.19
CA THR A 102 -3.07 9.33 -2.85
C THR A 102 -2.56 10.16 -1.67
N ALA A 103 -2.83 11.47 -1.68
CA ALA A 103 -2.40 12.37 -0.59
C ALA A 103 -3.00 11.97 0.76
N LEU A 104 -4.29 11.64 0.80
CA LEU A 104 -4.95 11.15 2.02
C LEU A 104 -4.41 9.78 2.45
N GLY A 105 -4.11 8.90 1.50
CA GLY A 105 -3.45 7.62 1.75
C GLY A 105 -2.07 7.78 2.39
N MET A 106 -1.37 8.88 2.10
CA MET A 106 -0.08 9.21 2.71
C MET A 106 -0.17 9.61 4.19
N LEU A 107 -1.35 9.56 4.80
CA LEU A 107 -1.49 9.54 6.27
C LEU A 107 -1.06 8.21 6.89
N THR A 108 -0.85 7.16 6.12
CA THR A 108 -0.42 5.84 6.63
C THR A 108 0.75 5.93 7.61
N PRO A 109 1.88 6.61 7.33
CA PRO A 109 2.99 6.69 8.29
C PRO A 109 2.62 7.42 9.58
N VAL A 110 1.71 8.39 9.51
CA VAL A 110 1.15 9.10 10.67
C VAL A 110 0.33 8.13 11.52
N ILE A 111 -0.54 7.35 10.88
CA ILE A 111 -1.38 6.34 11.52
C ILE A 111 -0.52 5.22 12.14
N VAL A 112 0.53 4.76 11.45
CA VAL A 112 1.49 3.78 12.00
C VAL A 112 2.14 4.30 13.28
N THR A 113 2.55 5.57 13.30
CA THR A 113 3.10 6.21 14.52
C THR A 113 2.07 6.24 15.65
N LEU A 114 0.81 6.54 15.34
CA LEU A 114 -0.29 6.54 16.31
C LEU A 114 -0.55 5.14 16.86
N ILE A 115 -0.59 4.11 16.00
CA ILE A 115 -0.74 2.71 16.40
C ILE A 115 0.41 2.30 17.32
N ALA A 116 1.66 2.62 16.99
CA ALA A 116 2.82 2.32 17.82
C ALA A 116 2.72 2.99 19.20
N ALA A 117 2.33 4.27 19.24
CA ALA A 117 2.15 5.00 20.48
C ALA A 117 1.07 4.41 21.39
N LEU A 118 -0.10 4.09 20.84
CA LEU A 118 -1.28 3.68 21.61
C LEU A 118 -1.27 2.18 21.94
N MET A 119 -0.89 1.32 20.98
CA MET A 119 -0.97 -0.13 21.16
C MET A 119 0.33 -0.73 21.71
N LEU A 120 1.49 -0.22 21.26
CA LEU A 120 2.79 -0.72 21.73
C LEU A 120 3.31 0.10 22.94
N ARG A 121 2.59 1.15 23.34
CA ARG A 121 2.97 2.06 24.43
C ARG A 121 4.38 2.64 24.26
N GLU A 122 4.80 2.80 23.01
CA GLU A 122 6.09 3.41 22.71
C GLU A 122 6.08 4.90 23.04
N PRO A 123 7.14 5.44 23.69
CA PRO A 123 7.21 6.86 24.00
C PRO A 123 7.35 7.67 22.69
N VAL A 124 6.34 8.46 22.37
CA VAL A 124 6.34 9.35 21.22
C VAL A 124 6.72 10.76 21.66
N SER A 125 7.74 11.33 21.02
CA SER A 125 8.18 12.69 21.34
C SER A 125 7.09 13.73 21.03
N ARG A 126 7.11 14.86 21.76
CA ARG A 126 6.16 15.97 21.53
C ARG A 126 6.16 16.44 20.09
N MET A 127 7.34 16.48 19.45
CA MET A 127 7.46 16.89 18.05
C MET A 127 6.73 15.93 17.11
N ARG A 128 6.80 14.61 17.36
CA ARG A 128 6.03 13.63 16.58
C ARG A 128 4.52 13.83 16.71
N TRP A 129 4.03 14.16 17.91
CA TRP A 129 2.62 14.51 18.09
C TRP A 129 2.20 15.74 17.30
N VAL A 130 3.03 16.78 17.27
CA VAL A 130 2.78 17.98 16.43
C VAL A 130 2.69 17.59 14.94
N LEU A 131 3.58 16.73 14.46
CA LEU A 131 3.57 16.29 13.07
C LEU A 131 2.36 15.38 12.74
N VAL A 132 1.95 14.52 13.69
CA VAL A 132 0.72 13.71 13.57
C VAL A 132 -0.50 14.64 13.41
N TRP A 133 -0.67 15.61 14.31
CA TRP A 133 -1.76 16.59 14.22
C TRP A 133 -1.68 17.44 12.97
N GLY A 134 -0.48 17.87 12.57
CA GLY A 134 -0.26 18.58 11.30
C GLY A 134 -0.72 17.78 10.08
N GLY A 135 -0.41 16.48 10.03
CA GLY A 135 -0.90 15.59 8.98
C GLY A 135 -2.43 15.49 8.94
N PHE A 136 -3.08 15.35 10.10
CA PHE A 136 -4.54 15.37 10.19
C PHE A 136 -5.16 16.69 9.76
N VAL A 137 -4.57 17.82 10.15
CA VAL A 137 -5.01 19.15 9.69
C VAL A 137 -4.86 19.26 8.17
N GLY A 138 -3.75 18.81 7.60
CA GLY A 138 -3.57 18.74 6.15
C GLY A 138 -4.66 17.90 5.46
N ALA A 139 -5.02 16.76 6.03
CA ALA A 139 -6.12 15.95 5.50
C ALA A 139 -7.47 16.67 5.57
N LEU A 140 -7.78 17.34 6.68
CA LEU A 140 -9.01 18.14 6.81
C LEU A 140 -9.07 19.28 5.78
N ILE A 141 -7.93 19.90 5.46
CA ILE A 141 -7.83 20.92 4.41
C ILE A 141 -8.13 20.32 3.02
N VAL A 142 -7.65 19.10 2.72
CA VAL A 142 -7.98 18.42 1.46
C VAL A 142 -9.45 18.00 1.41
N ILE A 143 -9.97 17.42 2.50
CA ILE A 143 -11.33 16.87 2.59
C ILE A 143 -12.38 17.98 2.59
N ARG A 144 -12.11 19.09 3.28
CA ARG A 144 -13.05 20.20 3.47
C ARG A 144 -14.44 19.72 3.93
N PRO A 145 -14.57 19.21 5.17
CA PRO A 145 -15.83 18.68 5.68
C PRO A 145 -16.93 19.74 5.55
N GLY A 146 -18.09 19.37 5.04
CA GLY A 146 -19.22 20.28 4.84
C GLY A 146 -19.24 21.04 3.51
N SER A 147 -18.15 21.04 2.73
CA SER A 147 -18.13 21.66 1.39
C SER A 147 -18.79 20.82 0.30
N GLY A 148 -19.02 19.53 0.59
CA GLY A 148 -19.55 18.56 -0.39
C GLY A 148 -18.53 18.09 -1.46
N VAL A 149 -17.32 18.63 -1.47
CA VAL A 149 -16.33 18.35 -2.53
C VAL A 149 -15.91 16.89 -2.54
N LEU A 150 -15.54 16.33 -1.38
CA LEU A 150 -15.17 14.91 -1.27
C LEU A 150 -16.19 14.10 -0.46
N GLY A 151 -16.87 14.75 0.48
CA GLY A 151 -17.93 14.16 1.29
C GLY A 151 -17.49 12.86 2.00
N TRP A 152 -18.37 11.85 1.94
CA TRP A 152 -18.12 10.53 2.52
C TRP A 152 -17.03 9.73 1.80
N ALA A 153 -16.68 10.10 0.54
CA ALA A 153 -15.64 9.43 -0.23
C ALA A 153 -14.27 9.46 0.46
N ALA A 154 -14.00 10.46 1.30
CA ALA A 154 -12.79 10.57 2.10
C ALA A 154 -12.59 9.41 3.11
N LEU A 155 -13.67 8.71 3.47
CA LEU A 155 -13.58 7.52 4.35
C LEU A 155 -12.79 6.39 3.70
N PHE A 156 -12.80 6.25 2.37
CA PHE A 156 -12.05 5.20 1.68
C PHE A 156 -10.53 5.32 1.89
N PRO A 157 -9.87 6.43 1.56
CA PRO A 157 -8.42 6.55 1.78
C PRO A 157 -8.04 6.53 3.26
N LEU A 158 -8.90 6.99 4.17
CA LEU A 158 -8.63 6.92 5.61
C LEU A 158 -8.70 5.48 6.12
N ALA A 159 -9.73 4.72 5.74
CA ALA A 159 -9.84 3.29 6.06
C ALA A 159 -8.69 2.48 5.43
N MET A 160 -8.34 2.80 4.18
CA MET A 160 -7.18 2.23 3.50
C MET A 160 -5.90 2.49 4.29
N ALA A 161 -5.63 3.74 4.68
CA ALA A 161 -4.42 4.12 5.40
C ALA A 161 -4.31 3.42 6.76
N LEU A 162 -5.43 3.26 7.48
CA LEU A 162 -5.49 2.53 8.74
C LEU A 162 -5.15 1.05 8.57
N CYS A 163 -5.84 0.38 7.65
CA CYS A 163 -5.62 -1.06 7.41
C CYS A 163 -4.24 -1.34 6.80
N TYR A 164 -3.76 -0.46 5.95
CA TYR A 164 -2.41 -0.55 5.40
C TYR A 164 -1.33 -0.36 6.47
N GLY A 165 -1.57 0.49 7.48
CA GLY A 165 -0.71 0.61 8.64
C GLY A 165 -0.57 -0.73 9.40
N PHE A 166 -1.67 -1.40 9.71
CA PHE A 166 -1.63 -2.74 10.31
C PHE A 166 -0.96 -3.77 9.41
N PHE A 167 -1.26 -3.76 8.12
CA PHE A 167 -0.61 -4.61 7.12
C PHE A 167 0.91 -4.42 7.12
N GLN A 168 1.40 -3.19 7.17
CA GLN A 168 2.84 -2.91 7.19
C GLN A 168 3.51 -3.45 8.45
N VAL A 169 2.91 -3.25 9.62
CA VAL A 169 3.43 -3.79 10.90
C VAL A 169 3.51 -5.32 10.85
N LEU A 170 2.45 -5.98 10.38
CA LEU A 170 2.44 -7.43 10.24
C LEU A 170 3.45 -7.93 9.19
N THR A 171 3.60 -7.19 8.09
CA THR A 171 4.57 -7.51 7.02
C THR A 171 6.02 -7.39 7.52
N SER A 172 6.33 -6.38 8.33
CA SER A 172 7.68 -6.21 8.88
C SER A 172 8.07 -7.37 9.80
N LYS A 173 7.12 -7.89 10.58
CA LYS A 173 7.35 -9.08 11.42
C LYS A 173 7.59 -10.33 10.58
N LEU A 174 6.81 -10.53 9.51
CA LEU A 174 6.96 -11.70 8.63
C LEU A 174 8.21 -11.65 7.74
N ALA A 175 8.66 -10.46 7.34
CA ALA A 175 9.79 -10.30 6.44
C ALA A 175 11.10 -10.89 6.98
N ALA A 176 11.23 -11.00 8.31
CA ALA A 176 12.36 -11.66 8.95
C ALA A 176 12.26 -13.21 8.95
N LEU A 177 11.06 -13.76 8.73
CA LEU A 177 10.73 -15.17 8.91
C LEU A 177 10.45 -15.90 7.59
N GLU A 178 10.02 -15.17 6.57
CA GLU A 178 9.48 -15.74 5.32
C GLU A 178 10.11 -15.10 4.08
N SER A 179 10.16 -15.86 2.99
CA SER A 179 10.60 -15.34 1.70
C SER A 179 9.64 -14.25 1.18
N PRO A 180 10.13 -13.11 0.68
CA PRO A 180 9.31 -12.06 0.07
C PRO A 180 8.40 -12.58 -1.05
N PHE A 181 8.90 -13.50 -1.87
CA PHE A 181 8.16 -14.06 -3.01
C PHE A 181 7.04 -15.01 -2.54
N THR A 182 7.30 -15.84 -1.53
CA THR A 182 6.30 -16.71 -0.90
C THR A 182 5.20 -15.86 -0.26
N THR A 183 5.59 -14.83 0.48
CA THR A 183 4.65 -13.90 1.10
C THR A 183 3.80 -13.15 0.08
N GLN A 184 4.40 -12.74 -1.05
CA GLN A 184 3.68 -12.08 -2.14
C GLN A 184 2.73 -13.04 -2.88
N PHE A 185 3.10 -14.32 -3.04
CA PHE A 185 2.21 -15.35 -3.57
C PHE A 185 0.97 -15.55 -2.70
N TYR A 186 1.16 -15.76 -1.39
CA TYR A 186 0.03 -15.94 -0.47
C TYR A 186 -0.90 -14.73 -0.41
N THR A 187 -0.37 -13.52 -0.54
CA THR A 187 -1.19 -12.31 -0.66
C THR A 187 -2.07 -12.34 -1.90
N GLY A 188 -1.51 -12.67 -3.06
CA GLY A 188 -2.26 -12.81 -4.29
C GLY A 188 -3.30 -13.92 -4.21
N PHE A 189 -2.90 -15.10 -3.72
CA PHE A 189 -3.75 -16.26 -3.56
C PHE A 189 -4.94 -16.01 -2.62
N SER A 190 -4.68 -15.43 -1.44
CA SER A 190 -5.76 -15.08 -0.51
C SER A 190 -6.72 -14.05 -1.10
N GLY A 191 -6.22 -13.06 -1.85
CA GLY A 191 -7.07 -12.09 -2.55
C GLY A 191 -8.00 -12.77 -3.57
N VAL A 192 -7.48 -13.68 -4.39
CA VAL A 192 -8.31 -14.46 -5.35
C VAL A 192 -9.38 -15.26 -4.61
N VAL A 193 -8.99 -16.04 -3.60
CA VAL A 193 -9.91 -16.91 -2.85
C VAL A 193 -11.01 -16.11 -2.17
N LEU A 194 -10.65 -15.01 -1.51
CA LEU A 194 -11.61 -14.20 -0.74
C LEU A 194 -12.53 -13.35 -1.62
N VAL A 195 -12.10 -12.93 -2.83
CA VAL A 195 -12.95 -12.12 -3.73
C VAL A 195 -13.87 -13.01 -4.59
N THR A 196 -13.46 -14.22 -4.94
CA THR A 196 -14.21 -15.11 -5.82
C THR A 196 -15.69 -15.29 -5.42
N PRO A 197 -16.04 -15.53 -4.13
CA PRO A 197 -17.44 -15.66 -3.72
C PRO A 197 -18.31 -14.43 -4.03
N PHE A 198 -17.75 -13.24 -4.03
CA PHE A 198 -18.47 -12.00 -4.33
C PHE A 198 -18.68 -11.78 -5.83
N LEU A 199 -17.91 -12.46 -6.69
CA LEU A 199 -18.12 -12.41 -8.14
C LEU A 199 -19.16 -13.41 -8.64
N LEU A 200 -19.39 -14.52 -7.93
CA LEU A 200 -20.28 -15.59 -8.37
C LEU A 200 -21.72 -15.12 -8.58
N PRO A 201 -22.35 -14.32 -7.69
CA PRO A 201 -23.72 -13.86 -7.90
C PRO A 201 -23.89 -12.97 -9.14
N ALA A 202 -22.86 -12.22 -9.51
CA ALA A 202 -22.85 -11.33 -10.67
C ALA A 202 -22.27 -11.97 -11.93
N ALA A 203 -22.02 -13.29 -11.93
CA ALA A 203 -21.33 -13.98 -13.01
C ALA A 203 -21.96 -13.81 -14.41
N PRO A 204 -23.29 -13.86 -14.61
CA PRO A 204 -23.89 -13.68 -15.93
C PRO A 204 -23.60 -12.28 -16.52
N ASP A 205 -23.82 -11.23 -15.72
CA ASP A 205 -23.59 -9.83 -16.14
C ASP A 205 -22.10 -9.57 -16.33
N LEU A 206 -21.27 -10.12 -15.45
CA LEU A 206 -19.82 -10.08 -15.56
C LEU A 206 -19.33 -10.73 -16.85
N LEU A 207 -19.79 -11.92 -17.20
CA LEU A 207 -19.40 -12.59 -18.44
C LEU A 207 -19.80 -11.79 -19.67
N THR A 208 -20.95 -11.16 -19.64
CA THR A 208 -21.41 -10.29 -20.72
C THR A 208 -20.50 -9.08 -20.87
N ALA A 209 -20.17 -8.38 -19.77
CA ALA A 209 -19.24 -7.25 -19.75
C ALA A 209 -17.83 -7.64 -20.27
N LEU A 210 -17.33 -8.82 -19.83
CA LEU A 210 -16.01 -9.29 -20.23
C LEU A 210 -15.93 -9.71 -21.69
N ARG A 211 -17.01 -10.27 -22.25
CA ARG A 211 -17.09 -10.59 -23.70
C ARG A 211 -17.17 -9.34 -24.57
N ALA A 212 -17.77 -8.28 -24.06
CA ALA A 212 -17.84 -6.98 -24.72
C ALA A 212 -16.56 -6.15 -24.57
N ALA A 213 -15.66 -6.54 -23.68
CA ALA A 213 -14.43 -5.81 -23.39
C ALA A 213 -13.48 -5.82 -24.58
N SER A 214 -12.99 -4.64 -24.97
CA SER A 214 -12.03 -4.45 -26.06
C SER A 214 -10.63 -4.98 -25.69
N ALA A 215 -9.79 -5.24 -26.70
CA ALA A 215 -8.41 -5.64 -26.49
C ALA A 215 -7.61 -4.60 -25.67
N SER A 216 -7.89 -3.32 -25.84
CA SER A 216 -7.27 -2.25 -25.05
C SER A 216 -7.66 -2.30 -23.57
N GLN A 217 -8.91 -2.63 -23.25
CA GLN A 217 -9.34 -2.81 -21.85
C GLN A 217 -8.65 -4.00 -21.20
N TRP A 218 -8.49 -5.13 -21.91
CA TRP A 218 -7.72 -6.26 -21.42
C TRP A 218 -6.25 -5.94 -21.20
N LEU A 219 -5.65 -5.16 -22.12
CA LEU A 219 -4.27 -4.66 -21.91
C LEU A 219 -4.17 -3.82 -20.63
N LEU A 220 -5.14 -2.94 -20.38
CA LEU A 220 -5.15 -2.11 -19.17
C LEU A 220 -5.38 -2.94 -17.90
N VAL A 221 -6.15 -4.04 -17.94
CA VAL A 221 -6.25 -4.99 -16.82
C VAL A 221 -4.88 -5.61 -16.51
N LEU A 222 -4.11 -5.99 -17.55
CA LEU A 222 -2.73 -6.47 -17.36
C LEU A 222 -1.81 -5.39 -16.81
N VAL A 223 -1.96 -4.14 -17.23
CA VAL A 223 -1.22 -2.98 -16.68
C VAL A 223 -1.48 -2.85 -15.18
N ILE A 224 -2.73 -2.91 -14.71
CA ILE A 224 -3.06 -2.89 -13.28
C ILE A 224 -2.29 -4.00 -12.54
N GLY A 225 -2.40 -5.24 -13.03
CA GLY A 225 -1.73 -6.40 -12.41
C GLY A 225 -0.21 -6.24 -12.35
N LEU A 226 0.39 -5.88 -13.48
CA LEU A 226 1.84 -5.71 -13.61
C LEU A 226 2.37 -4.59 -12.70
N PHE A 227 1.80 -3.38 -12.81
CA PHE A 227 2.32 -2.22 -12.08
C PHE A 227 2.04 -2.33 -10.57
N ALA A 228 0.87 -2.82 -10.15
CA ALA A 228 0.59 -3.06 -8.74
C ALA A 228 1.53 -4.14 -8.14
N THR A 229 1.75 -5.25 -8.84
CA THR A 229 2.66 -6.31 -8.38
C THR A 229 4.11 -5.82 -8.32
N SER A 230 4.57 -5.12 -9.36
CA SER A 230 5.92 -4.56 -9.41
C SER A 230 6.13 -3.50 -8.33
N GLY A 231 5.16 -2.60 -8.10
CA GLY A 231 5.24 -1.58 -7.06
C GLY A 231 5.43 -2.20 -5.67
N HIS A 232 4.62 -3.20 -5.31
CA HIS A 232 4.80 -3.92 -4.04
C HIS A 232 6.14 -4.66 -3.96
N LEU A 233 6.59 -5.27 -5.06
CA LEU A 233 7.89 -5.95 -5.11
C LEU A 233 9.03 -4.95 -4.92
N PHE A 234 9.02 -3.80 -5.59
CA PHE A 234 10.04 -2.77 -5.44
C PHE A 234 10.12 -2.25 -4.00
N LEU A 235 8.97 -2.09 -3.32
CA LEU A 235 8.96 -1.70 -1.91
C LEU A 235 9.64 -2.75 -1.03
N ILE A 236 9.31 -4.03 -1.21
CA ILE A 236 9.91 -5.12 -0.42
C ILE A 236 11.42 -5.20 -0.68
N LEU A 237 11.84 -5.10 -1.95
CA LEU A 237 13.24 -5.10 -2.32
C LEU A 237 14.00 -3.89 -1.77
N ALA A 238 13.38 -2.70 -1.78
CA ALA A 238 13.98 -1.48 -1.25
C ALA A 238 14.41 -1.63 0.22
N TYR A 239 13.61 -2.35 1.03
CA TYR A 239 13.95 -2.64 2.43
C TYR A 239 15.19 -3.51 2.60
N GLY A 240 15.60 -4.26 1.57
CA GLY A 240 16.87 -4.97 1.56
C GLY A 240 18.10 -4.08 1.34
N PHE A 241 17.92 -2.89 0.75
CA PHE A 241 19.03 -1.97 0.42
C PHE A 241 19.19 -0.81 1.39
N ALA A 242 18.13 -0.42 2.10
CA ALA A 242 18.18 0.67 3.06
C ALA A 242 17.13 0.46 4.17
N PRO A 243 17.39 0.97 5.39
CA PRO A 243 16.42 0.90 6.47
C PRO A 243 15.17 1.71 6.12
N THR A 244 14.02 1.25 6.62
CA THR A 244 12.71 1.89 6.44
C THR A 244 12.75 3.39 6.74
N THR A 245 13.49 3.79 7.78
CA THR A 245 13.65 5.18 8.18
C THR A 245 14.25 6.06 7.07
N THR A 246 15.21 5.54 6.32
CA THR A 246 15.83 6.26 5.17
C THR A 246 14.88 6.34 3.98
N LEU A 247 14.03 5.33 3.77
CA LEU A 247 13.17 5.22 2.59
C LEU A 247 11.85 6.01 2.73
N MET A 248 11.30 6.10 3.94
CA MET A 248 9.98 6.70 4.19
C MET A 248 9.80 8.12 3.67
N PRO A 249 10.77 9.06 3.76
CA PRO A 249 10.62 10.39 3.17
C PRO A 249 10.32 10.37 1.67
N PHE A 250 10.91 9.41 0.95
CA PHE A 250 10.76 9.29 -0.50
C PHE A 250 9.42 8.68 -0.93
N VAL A 251 8.69 8.00 -0.03
CA VAL A 251 7.35 7.50 -0.30
C VAL A 251 6.38 8.65 -0.63
N TYR A 252 6.59 9.82 -0.03
CA TYR A 252 5.74 11.00 -0.30
C TYR A 252 5.86 11.52 -1.73
N THR A 253 6.91 11.17 -2.47
CA THR A 253 7.02 11.48 -3.91
C THR A 253 5.91 10.84 -4.74
N GLN A 254 5.25 9.80 -4.22
CA GLN A 254 4.07 9.19 -4.87
C GLN A 254 2.96 10.22 -5.12
N ILE A 255 2.81 11.24 -4.28
CA ILE A 255 1.85 12.34 -4.50
C ILE A 255 2.17 13.06 -5.82
N ALA A 256 3.45 13.35 -6.09
CA ALA A 256 3.86 14.01 -7.32
C ALA A 256 3.57 13.11 -8.55
N PHE A 257 3.86 11.82 -8.48
CA PHE A 257 3.52 10.88 -9.56
C PHE A 257 2.01 10.78 -9.78
N ALA A 258 1.21 10.76 -8.71
CA ALA A 258 -0.25 10.73 -8.79
C ALA A 258 -0.82 12.02 -9.41
N LEU A 259 -0.25 13.19 -9.09
CA LEU A 259 -0.59 14.47 -9.70
C LEU A 259 -0.34 14.45 -11.21
N VAL A 260 0.86 14.04 -11.62
CA VAL A 260 1.23 13.96 -13.04
C VAL A 260 0.33 12.97 -13.78
N ALA A 261 0.11 11.78 -13.21
CA ALA A 261 -0.75 10.75 -13.81
C ALA A 261 -2.21 11.22 -13.93
N SER A 262 -2.75 11.88 -12.90
CA SER A 262 -4.10 12.44 -12.89
C SER A 262 -4.27 13.54 -13.94
N TRP A 263 -3.27 14.40 -14.08
CA TRP A 263 -3.26 15.45 -15.11
C TRP A 263 -3.21 14.87 -16.54
N ILE A 264 -2.33 13.89 -16.78
CA ILE A 264 -2.20 13.25 -18.09
C ILE A 264 -3.49 12.54 -18.50
N ALA A 265 -4.05 11.71 -17.59
CA ALA A 265 -5.17 10.84 -17.92
C ALA A 265 -6.53 11.55 -17.87
N PHE A 266 -6.73 12.47 -16.95
CA PHE A 266 -8.05 13.07 -16.68
C PHE A 266 -8.06 14.59 -16.82
N ARG A 267 -6.92 15.22 -17.13
CA ARG A 267 -6.75 16.69 -17.13
C ARG A 267 -7.17 17.33 -15.79
N HIS A 268 -7.18 16.54 -14.72
CA HIS A 268 -7.51 17.00 -13.39
C HIS A 268 -6.30 17.69 -12.75
N VAL A 269 -6.51 18.92 -12.29
CA VAL A 269 -5.56 19.69 -11.49
C VAL A 269 -6.25 20.00 -10.16
N PRO A 270 -5.66 19.62 -9.01
CA PRO A 270 -6.21 19.96 -7.72
C PRO A 270 -6.34 21.47 -7.55
N ASP A 271 -7.33 21.91 -6.78
CA ASP A 271 -7.49 23.32 -6.45
C ASP A 271 -6.44 23.78 -5.41
N ALA A 272 -6.38 25.09 -5.17
CA ALA A 272 -5.37 25.68 -4.28
C ALA A 272 -5.42 25.12 -2.84
N TRP A 273 -6.61 24.78 -2.34
CA TRP A 273 -6.77 24.19 -1.02
C TRP A 273 -6.26 22.75 -0.97
N ALA A 274 -6.55 21.95 -2.01
CA ALA A 274 -6.01 20.60 -2.12
C ALA A 274 -4.48 20.62 -2.22
N TRP A 275 -3.90 21.54 -3.02
CA TRP A 275 -2.45 21.73 -3.08
C TRP A 275 -1.84 22.08 -1.71
N PHE A 276 -2.45 23.01 -1.00
CA PHE A 276 -1.99 23.42 0.33
C PHE A 276 -2.07 22.25 1.32
N GLY A 277 -3.20 21.54 1.38
CA GLY A 277 -3.38 20.40 2.28
C GLY A 277 -2.42 19.22 1.97
N MET A 278 -2.22 18.90 0.68
CA MET A 278 -1.24 17.89 0.24
C MET A 278 0.19 18.29 0.64
N GLY A 279 0.53 19.57 0.50
CA GLY A 279 1.82 20.13 0.96
C GLY A 279 2.02 19.94 2.47
N VAL A 280 0.99 20.24 3.27
CA VAL A 280 1.02 20.04 4.73
C VAL A 280 1.20 18.56 5.09
N ILE A 281 0.46 17.63 4.43
CA ILE A 281 0.61 16.18 4.65
C ILE A 281 2.04 15.75 4.31
N ALA A 282 2.56 16.15 3.16
CA ALA A 282 3.90 15.76 2.70
C ALA A 282 5.01 16.31 3.62
N LEU A 283 4.89 17.57 4.07
CA LEU A 283 5.85 18.18 4.99
C LEU A 283 5.81 17.52 6.38
N CYS A 284 4.64 17.34 6.95
CA CYS A 284 4.50 16.70 8.27
C CYS A 284 4.95 15.23 8.25
N GLY A 285 4.56 14.49 7.21
CA GLY A 285 4.96 13.11 7.03
C GLY A 285 6.45 12.96 6.76
N GLY A 286 7.00 13.77 5.87
CA GLY A 286 8.45 13.81 5.58
C GLY A 286 9.28 14.19 6.80
N ALA A 287 8.86 15.19 7.58
CA ALA A 287 9.51 15.59 8.82
C ALA A 287 9.42 14.47 9.89
N SER A 288 8.27 13.79 9.99
CA SER A 288 8.12 12.62 10.88
C SER A 288 9.07 11.49 10.51
N ALA A 289 9.18 11.18 9.21
CA ALA A 289 10.13 10.20 8.71
C ALA A 289 11.59 10.60 8.96
N TRP A 290 11.93 11.88 8.78
CA TRP A 290 13.25 12.44 9.09
C TRP A 290 13.62 12.29 10.57
N LEU A 291 12.67 12.54 11.48
CA LEU A 291 12.90 12.34 12.92
C LEU A 291 13.17 10.86 13.26
N ASN A 292 12.55 9.91 12.54
CA ASN A 292 12.84 8.49 12.69
C ASN A 292 14.28 8.16 12.28
N VAL A 293 14.79 8.77 11.20
CA VAL A 293 16.20 8.61 10.78
C VAL A 293 17.16 9.07 11.88
N ARG A 294 16.89 10.22 12.50
CA ARG A 294 17.76 10.79 13.55
C ARG A 294 17.68 10.04 14.88
N ALA A 295 16.56 9.41 15.20
CA ALA A 295 16.38 8.69 16.45
C ALA A 295 17.16 7.34 16.50
N GLY A 296 17.64 6.85 15.36
CA GLY A 296 18.30 5.53 15.25
C GLY A 296 17.29 4.36 15.35
N PRO A 297 17.76 3.11 15.17
CA PRO A 297 16.91 1.94 15.36
C PRO A 297 16.42 1.86 16.81
N PRO A 298 15.17 1.41 17.06
CA PRO A 298 14.67 1.16 18.41
C PRO A 298 15.65 0.25 19.13
N ARG A 299 16.07 0.62 20.34
CA ARG A 299 16.82 -0.31 21.20
C ARG A 299 15.92 -1.51 21.43
N ALA A 300 16.39 -2.71 21.09
CA ALA A 300 15.68 -3.95 21.38
C ALA A 300 15.43 -3.99 22.88
N HIS A 301 14.14 -3.91 23.29
CA HIS A 301 13.77 -4.13 24.67
C HIS A 301 14.01 -5.62 24.99
N PRO A 302 14.59 -5.97 26.14
CA PRO A 302 14.80 -7.38 26.54
C PRO A 302 13.49 -8.20 26.53
N ASP A 303 12.34 -7.55 26.77
CA ASP A 303 11.02 -8.19 26.79
C ASP A 303 10.48 -8.57 25.39
N SER A 304 11.09 -8.08 24.31
CA SER A 304 10.68 -8.48 22.94
C SER A 304 11.09 -9.92 22.59
N ALA A 305 12.07 -10.47 23.29
CA ALA A 305 12.45 -11.89 23.17
C ALA A 305 11.43 -12.82 23.81
N VAL A 306 10.84 -12.42 24.94
CA VAL A 306 9.81 -13.20 25.66
C VAL A 306 8.48 -13.22 24.91
N ALA A 307 8.12 -12.10 24.26
CA ALA A 307 6.90 -12.03 23.45
C ALA A 307 6.98 -12.86 22.16
N ALA A 308 8.17 -13.14 21.65
CA ALA A 308 8.35 -14.01 20.48
C ALA A 308 8.13 -15.49 20.83
N ASP A 309 8.49 -15.92 22.03
CA ASP A 309 8.27 -17.29 22.50
C ASP A 309 6.78 -17.57 22.81
N THR A 310 6.04 -16.57 23.30
CA THR A 310 4.62 -16.74 23.66
C THR A 310 3.69 -16.79 22.39
N ILE A 311 4.20 -16.50 21.21
CA ILE A 311 3.44 -16.56 19.95
C ILE A 311 3.78 -17.86 19.17
N ALA A 312 4.79 -18.61 19.63
CA ALA A 312 5.23 -19.87 19.03
C ALA A 312 4.47 -21.11 19.58
N ASP A 313 3.78 -20.99 20.69
CA ASP A 313 2.85 -21.97 21.26
C ASP A 313 1.38 -21.61 20.88
#